data_e9d9c9eac5669cb218f660764f3c5503
#
_entry.id   e9d9c9eac5669cb218f660764f3c5503
#
_cell.length_a   1.000
_cell.length_b   1.000
_cell.length_c   1.000
_cell.angle_alpha   90.00
_cell.angle_beta   90.00
_cell.angle_gamma   90.00
#
_symmetry.space_group_name_H-M   'P 1'
#
loop_
_entity.id
_entity.type
_entity.pdbx_description
1 polymer ?
#
loop_
_entity_poly.entity_id
_entity_poly.type
_entity_poly.pdbx_seq_one_letter_code
_entity_poly.pdbx_strand_id
1 'polypeptide(L)'
;MLEYQGQVIETDAQGYLKNSADWHEALAPLLAEQEEITLTEAHWEVVRFVRSFYLEFNTSPAIRMLVKAMAQKYGEEKGNSRYLYRLFPKGPAKQATKIAGLPKPVKCI
;
A
#
# COMPACT_ATOMS: atom_id res chain seq x y z
N MET A 1 8.63 -14.96 1.60
CA MET A 1 7.51 -15.68 0.96
C MET A 1 6.25 -15.55 1.79
N LEU A 2 5.12 -15.51 1.13
CA LEU A 2 3.81 -15.41 1.76
C LEU A 2 3.01 -16.66 1.39
N GLU A 3 2.30 -17.24 2.35
CA GLU A 3 1.51 -18.42 2.11
C GLU A 3 0.04 -18.11 2.39
N TYR A 4 -0.84 -18.46 1.44
CA TYR A 4 -2.26 -18.22 1.55
C TYR A 4 -3.03 -19.38 0.92
N GLN A 5 -3.85 -20.06 1.71
CA GLN A 5 -4.68 -21.20 1.28
C GLN A 5 -3.89 -22.24 0.48
N GLY A 6 -2.69 -22.58 0.96
CA GLY A 6 -1.84 -23.56 0.32
C GLY A 6 -1.04 -23.06 -0.87
N GLN A 7 -1.21 -21.80 -1.26
CA GLN A 7 -0.42 -21.19 -2.32
C GLN A 7 0.74 -20.42 -1.73
N VAL A 8 1.91 -20.58 -2.34
CA VAL A 8 3.09 -19.81 -1.97
C VAL A 8 3.19 -18.62 -2.92
N ILE A 9 3.20 -17.43 -2.34
CA ILE A 9 3.31 -16.19 -3.10
C ILE A 9 4.69 -15.61 -2.88
N GLU A 10 5.43 -15.43 -3.96
CA GLU A 10 6.80 -14.95 -3.86
C GLU A 10 6.87 -13.47 -3.50
N THR A 11 7.74 -13.17 -2.54
CA THR A 11 8.03 -11.80 -2.13
C THR A 11 9.53 -11.57 -2.17
N ASP A 12 9.92 -10.30 -2.21
CA ASP A 12 11.33 -9.96 -2.08
C ASP A 12 11.75 -10.00 -0.60
N ALA A 13 13.01 -9.69 -0.33
CA ALA A 13 13.55 -9.73 1.03
C ALA A 13 12.85 -8.75 1.98
N GLN A 14 12.18 -7.75 1.46
CA GLN A 14 11.47 -6.75 2.25
C GLN A 14 9.97 -7.02 2.34
N GLY A 15 9.50 -8.09 1.70
CA GLY A 15 8.09 -8.49 1.76
C GLY A 15 7.20 -7.92 0.67
N TYR A 16 7.75 -7.21 -0.31
CA TYR A 16 6.98 -6.76 -1.47
C TYR A 16 6.74 -7.93 -2.41
N LEU A 17 5.55 -8.01 -3.00
CA LEU A 17 5.27 -9.07 -3.96
C LEU A 17 6.16 -8.92 -5.19
N LYS A 18 6.70 -10.03 -5.66
CA LYS A 18 7.49 -10.04 -6.89
C LYS A 18 6.61 -9.87 -8.12
N ASN A 19 5.38 -10.35 -8.06
CA ASN A 19 4.43 -10.24 -9.15
C ASN A 19 3.12 -9.65 -8.62
N SER A 20 2.82 -8.42 -9.02
CA SER A 20 1.61 -7.73 -8.56
C SER A 20 0.32 -8.42 -9.01
N ALA A 21 0.38 -9.25 -10.04
CA ALA A 21 -0.78 -10.01 -10.49
C ALA A 21 -1.20 -11.09 -9.50
N ASP A 22 -0.30 -11.51 -8.60
CA ASP A 22 -0.62 -12.50 -7.57
C ASP A 22 -1.47 -11.90 -6.44
N TRP A 23 -1.59 -10.58 -6.39
CA TRP A 23 -2.31 -9.91 -5.32
C TRP A 23 -3.83 -9.99 -5.51
N HIS A 24 -4.53 -10.21 -4.40
CA HIS A 24 -5.97 -9.99 -4.32
C HIS A 24 -6.29 -9.46 -2.93
N GLU A 25 -7.50 -8.97 -2.75
CA GLU A 25 -7.85 -8.25 -1.51
C GLU A 25 -7.65 -9.08 -0.25
N ALA A 26 -7.82 -10.39 -0.33
CA ALA A 26 -7.63 -11.25 0.84
C ALA A 26 -6.17 -11.30 1.33
N LEU A 27 -5.21 -10.97 0.47
CA LEU A 27 -3.80 -10.92 0.85
C LEU A 27 -3.43 -9.66 1.62
N ALA A 28 -4.18 -8.58 1.43
CA ALA A 28 -3.84 -7.31 2.06
C ALA A 28 -3.77 -7.41 3.59
N PRO A 29 -4.70 -8.08 4.28
CA PRO A 29 -4.58 -8.23 5.74
C PRO A 29 -3.32 -8.96 6.18
N LEU A 30 -2.88 -9.96 5.40
CA LEU A 30 -1.66 -10.70 5.73
C LEU A 30 -0.43 -9.82 5.57
N LEU A 31 -0.39 -9.03 4.50
CA LEU A 31 0.71 -8.09 4.29
C LEU A 31 0.72 -7.00 5.36
N ALA A 32 -0.47 -6.53 5.75
CA ALA A 32 -0.60 -5.54 6.81
C ALA A 32 -0.13 -6.09 8.15
N GLU A 33 -0.43 -7.34 8.44
CA GLU A 33 -0.01 -8.00 9.68
C GLU A 33 1.52 -8.03 9.80
N GLN A 34 2.22 -8.24 8.70
CA GLN A 34 3.69 -8.19 8.70
C GLN A 34 4.21 -6.80 9.07
N GLU A 35 3.42 -5.75 8.84
CA GLU A 35 3.75 -4.38 9.19
C GLU A 35 3.13 -3.95 10.51
N GLU A 36 2.53 -4.87 11.23
CA GLU A 36 1.85 -4.62 12.51
C GLU A 36 0.69 -3.64 12.37
N ILE A 37 -0.02 -3.72 11.25
CA ILE A 37 -1.16 -2.86 10.95
C ILE A 37 -2.43 -3.70 10.86
N THR A 38 -3.49 -3.23 11.52
CA THR A 38 -4.82 -3.79 11.33
C THR A 38 -5.58 -2.90 10.35
N LEU A 39 -6.00 -3.48 9.23
CA LEU A 39 -6.67 -2.71 8.19
C LEU A 39 -8.06 -2.28 8.62
N THR A 40 -8.34 -0.99 8.49
CA THR A 40 -9.66 -0.40 8.67
C THR A 40 -10.14 0.15 7.33
N GLU A 41 -11.37 0.65 7.27
CA GLU A 41 -11.87 1.30 6.08
C GLU A 41 -10.95 2.39 5.57
N ALA A 42 -10.40 3.17 6.50
CA ALA A 42 -9.49 4.26 6.15
C ALA A 42 -8.20 3.74 5.49
N HIS A 43 -7.67 2.63 5.99
CA HIS A 43 -6.51 1.99 5.37
C HIS A 43 -6.84 1.50 3.96
N TRP A 44 -8.01 0.89 3.79
CA TRP A 44 -8.42 0.39 2.49
C TRP A 44 -8.54 1.49 1.44
N GLU A 45 -9.02 2.66 1.83
CA GLU A 45 -9.09 3.79 0.91
C GLU A 45 -7.73 4.13 0.32
N VAL A 46 -6.70 4.15 1.16
CA VAL A 46 -5.33 4.44 0.72
C VAL A 46 -4.77 3.30 -0.11
N VAL A 47 -4.95 2.06 0.33
CA VAL A 47 -4.45 0.88 -0.39
C VAL A 47 -5.04 0.80 -1.79
N ARG A 48 -6.35 0.97 -1.90
CA ARG A 48 -7.03 0.93 -3.21
C ARG A 48 -6.58 2.07 -4.11
N PHE A 49 -6.40 3.25 -3.53
CA PHE A 49 -5.92 4.39 -4.30
C PHE A 49 -4.51 4.13 -4.84
N VAL A 50 -3.61 3.66 -4.01
CA VAL A 50 -2.23 3.40 -4.41
C VAL A 50 -2.17 2.33 -5.51
N ARG A 51 -2.97 1.28 -5.38
CA ARG A 51 -3.01 0.24 -6.41
C ARG A 51 -3.58 0.77 -7.72
N SER A 52 -4.67 1.52 -7.67
CA SER A 52 -5.25 2.16 -8.85
C SER A 52 -4.26 3.10 -9.54
N PHE A 53 -3.53 3.87 -8.74
CA PHE A 53 -2.51 4.78 -9.25
C PHE A 53 -1.42 4.01 -10.01
N TYR A 54 -0.95 2.90 -9.42
CA TYR A 54 0.07 2.09 -10.07
C TYR A 54 -0.42 1.49 -11.39
N LEU A 55 -1.64 0.99 -11.40
CA LEU A 55 -2.20 0.39 -12.62
C LEU A 55 -2.36 1.42 -13.74
N GLU A 56 -2.61 2.67 -13.38
CA GLU A 56 -2.76 3.73 -14.37
C GLU A 56 -1.41 4.31 -14.83
N PHE A 57 -0.50 4.55 -13.90
CA PHE A 57 0.75 5.26 -14.18
C PHE A 57 1.99 4.37 -14.18
N ASN A 58 1.84 3.10 -13.87
CA ASN A 58 2.93 2.12 -13.80
C ASN A 58 4.04 2.53 -12.83
N THR A 59 3.68 3.27 -11.79
CA THR A 59 4.60 3.69 -10.73
C THR A 59 3.81 3.95 -9.45
N SER A 60 4.46 3.79 -8.31
CA SER A 60 3.84 4.09 -7.01
C SER A 60 3.94 5.58 -6.71
N PRO A 61 2.92 6.18 -6.07
CA PRO A 61 2.99 7.60 -5.71
C PRO A 61 3.99 7.84 -4.57
N ALA A 62 4.78 8.91 -4.68
CA ALA A 62 5.57 9.39 -3.56
C ALA A 62 4.64 10.03 -2.52
N ILE A 63 5.15 10.24 -1.30
CA ILE A 63 4.32 10.75 -0.20
C ILE A 63 3.64 12.08 -0.55
N ARG A 64 4.33 12.98 -1.21
CA ARG A 64 3.74 14.28 -1.58
C ARG A 64 2.57 14.13 -2.53
N MET A 65 2.73 13.26 -3.52
CA MET A 65 1.67 12.98 -4.48
C MET A 65 0.50 12.28 -3.80
N LEU A 66 0.79 11.35 -2.90
CA LEU A 66 -0.24 10.64 -2.17
C LEU A 66 -1.08 11.60 -1.31
N VAL A 67 -0.43 12.50 -0.58
CA VAL A 67 -1.11 13.50 0.23
C VAL A 67 -2.02 14.37 -0.65
N LYS A 68 -1.48 14.88 -1.73
CA LYS A 68 -2.22 15.76 -2.64
C LYS A 68 -3.42 15.06 -3.26
N ALA A 69 -3.22 13.84 -3.72
CA ALA A 69 -4.29 13.09 -4.38
C ALA A 69 -5.40 12.70 -3.40
N MET A 70 -5.03 12.32 -2.18
CA MET A 70 -6.03 12.00 -1.15
C MET A 70 -6.82 13.24 -0.76
N ALA A 71 -6.16 14.41 -0.70
CA ALA A 71 -6.85 15.67 -0.41
C ALA A 71 -7.86 16.01 -1.49
N GLN A 72 -7.51 15.78 -2.75
CA GLN A 72 -8.42 16.04 -3.86
C GLN A 72 -9.60 15.08 -3.88
N LYS A 73 -9.38 13.83 -3.52
CA LYS A 73 -10.41 12.79 -3.58
C LYS A 73 -11.31 12.76 -2.35
N TYR A 74 -10.73 12.93 -1.17
CA TYR A 74 -11.43 12.75 0.11
C TYR A 74 -11.43 13.99 1.00
N GLY A 75 -10.78 15.07 0.59
CA GLY A 75 -10.67 16.28 1.37
C GLY A 75 -9.41 16.34 2.22
N GLU A 76 -9.10 17.51 2.75
CA GLU A 76 -7.87 17.74 3.52
C GLU A 76 -7.79 16.94 4.81
N GLU A 77 -8.93 16.51 5.36
CA GLU A 77 -8.94 15.71 6.57
C GLU A 77 -8.26 14.36 6.37
N LYS A 78 -8.35 13.81 5.16
CA LYS A 78 -7.71 12.55 4.81
C LYS A 78 -6.48 12.74 3.94
N GLY A 79 -6.32 13.91 3.36
CA GLY A 79 -5.19 14.24 2.51
C GLY A 79 -4.15 15.07 3.24
N ASN A 80 -3.64 14.59 4.35
CA ASN A 80 -2.56 15.24 5.06
C ASN A 80 -1.61 14.18 5.64
N SER A 81 -0.35 14.56 5.78
CA SER A 81 0.68 13.59 6.20
C SER A 81 0.44 13.08 7.61
N ARG A 82 -0.05 13.90 8.53
CA ARG A 82 -0.32 13.46 9.89
C ARG A 82 -1.34 12.33 9.92
N TYR A 83 -2.41 12.47 9.17
CA TYR A 83 -3.46 11.46 9.08
C TYR A 83 -2.90 10.16 8.49
N LEU A 84 -2.16 10.27 7.38
CA LEU A 84 -1.61 9.11 6.71
C LEU A 84 -0.57 8.39 7.57
N TYR A 85 0.25 9.12 8.33
CA TYR A 85 1.22 8.51 9.24
C TYR A 85 0.57 7.85 10.45
N ARG A 86 -0.66 8.22 10.80
CA ARG A 86 -1.41 7.47 11.80
C ARG A 86 -1.83 6.11 11.29
N LEU A 87 -2.22 6.04 10.03
CA LEU A 87 -2.62 4.78 9.40
C LEU A 87 -1.42 3.89 9.11
N PHE A 88 -0.32 4.48 8.69
CA PHE A 88 0.89 3.77 8.28
C PHE A 88 2.11 4.40 8.94
N PRO A 89 2.37 4.06 10.22
CA PRO A 89 3.38 4.77 11.01
C PRO A 89 4.81 4.72 10.46
N LYS A 90 5.14 3.70 9.69
CA LYS A 90 6.51 3.54 9.16
C LYS A 90 6.67 4.13 7.77
N GLY A 91 5.68 4.83 7.26
CA GLY A 91 5.74 5.51 5.98
C GLY A 91 4.56 5.12 5.10
N PRO A 92 3.60 6.05 4.90
CA PRO A 92 2.37 5.72 4.16
C PRO A 92 2.63 5.24 2.74
N ALA A 93 3.54 5.90 2.01
CA ALA A 93 3.81 5.52 0.64
C ALA A 93 4.39 4.11 0.55
N LYS A 94 5.33 3.78 1.45
CA LYS A 94 5.95 2.45 1.45
C LYS A 94 4.98 1.37 1.92
N GLN A 95 4.33 1.58 3.04
CA GLN A 95 3.48 0.55 3.63
C GLN A 95 2.23 0.31 2.80
N ALA A 96 1.61 1.37 2.28
CA ALA A 96 0.44 1.20 1.42
C ALA A 96 0.81 0.48 0.12
N THR A 97 1.96 0.79 -0.46
CA THR A 97 2.45 0.12 -1.66
C THR A 97 2.66 -1.38 -1.41
N LYS A 98 3.28 -1.71 -0.29
CA LYS A 98 3.51 -3.11 0.08
C LYS A 98 2.19 -3.86 0.29
N ILE A 99 1.27 -3.27 1.03
CA ILE A 99 -0.02 -3.91 1.32
C ILE A 99 -0.87 -4.04 0.06
N ALA A 100 -0.72 -3.10 -0.87
CA ALA A 100 -1.43 -3.14 -2.16
C ALA A 100 -0.85 -4.19 -3.13
N GLY A 101 0.19 -4.92 -2.72
CA GLY A 101 0.78 -5.96 -3.54
C GLY A 101 1.57 -5.45 -4.73
N LEU A 102 2.07 -4.24 -4.64
CA LEU A 102 2.86 -3.63 -5.70
C LEU A 102 4.34 -3.92 -5.50
N PRO A 103 5.15 -3.83 -6.57
CA PRO A 103 6.58 -4.04 -6.42
C PRO A 103 7.21 -2.92 -5.60
N LYS A 104 8.41 -3.19 -5.09
CA LYS A 104 9.16 -2.22 -4.32
C LYS A 104 9.35 -0.94 -5.12
N PRO A 105 9.11 0.23 -4.50
CA PRO A 105 9.33 1.51 -5.21
C PRO A 105 10.77 1.64 -5.69
N VAL A 106 10.92 2.13 -6.91
CA VAL A 106 12.24 2.30 -7.52
C VAL A 106 12.96 3.50 -6.94
N LYS A 107 12.19 4.51 -6.55
CA LYS A 107 12.73 5.74 -5.96
C LYS A 107 12.53 5.75 -4.46
N CYS A 108 13.43 6.42 -3.77
CA CYS A 108 13.28 6.66 -2.35
C CYS A 108 12.07 7.57 -2.11
N ILE A 109 11.13 7.10 -1.30
CA ILE A 109 9.91 7.84 -1.02
C ILE A 109 9.72 8.01 0.47
#